data_8d90c4941c921470b97795ef351f6b24
#
_entry.id   8d90c4941c921470b97795ef351f6b24
#
_cell.length_a   1.000
_cell.length_b   1.000
_cell.length_c   1.000
_cell.angle_alpha   90.00
_cell.angle_beta   90.00
_cell.angle_gamma   90.00
#
_symmetry.space_group_name_H-M   'P 1'
#
loop_
_entity.id
_entity.type
_entity.pdbx_description
1 polymer ?
#
loop_
_entity_poly.entity_id
_entity_poly.type
_entity_poly.pdbx_seq_one_letter_code
_entity_poly.pdbx_strand_id
1 'polypeptide(L)'
;MFLSALFQQLLCFFLHVETSGAFRKPLSQKEELRCFQQMRAGDALAREKLILHNMRLVAHIIKKYYTNQTEQEDLLSIGTVGLMKAVSTFDYEKGARFATYASRCIENEILMYLRKSSNRRQDASIDEPLNTDSDGNELLLMDVLTSDQAQVGEELERNAERSA
;
A
#
# COMPACT_ATOMS: atom_id res chain seq x y z
N MET A 1 -24.23 -25.17 -14.57
CA MET A 1 -25.14 -24.53 -13.60
C MET A 1 -24.44 -23.95 -12.36
N PHE A 2 -23.46 -24.61 -11.73
CA PHE A 2 -22.79 -24.09 -10.53
C PHE A 2 -21.93 -22.83 -10.78
N LEU A 3 -21.28 -22.73 -11.93
CA LEU A 3 -20.40 -21.59 -12.26
C LEU A 3 -21.21 -20.29 -12.48
N SER A 4 -22.42 -20.37 -13.04
CA SER A 4 -23.29 -19.21 -13.24
C SER A 4 -23.86 -18.68 -11.92
N ALA A 5 -24.14 -19.54 -10.96
CA ALA A 5 -24.62 -19.15 -9.63
C ALA A 5 -23.52 -18.46 -8.81
N LEU A 6 -22.27 -18.96 -8.89
CA LEU A 6 -21.10 -18.35 -8.25
C LEU A 6 -20.80 -16.97 -8.84
N PHE A 7 -20.88 -16.85 -10.18
CA PHE A 7 -20.68 -15.56 -10.87
C PHE A 7 -21.78 -14.56 -10.52
N GLN A 8 -23.02 -15.03 -10.39
CA GLN A 8 -24.16 -14.19 -10.00
C GLN A 8 -24.10 -13.76 -8.53
N GLN A 9 -23.58 -14.62 -7.64
CA GLN A 9 -23.33 -14.27 -6.25
C GLN A 9 -22.18 -13.25 -6.12
N LEU A 10 -21.11 -13.41 -6.90
CA LEU A 10 -19.98 -12.48 -6.96
C LEU A 10 -20.41 -11.12 -7.55
N LEU A 11 -21.23 -11.14 -8.61
CA LEU A 11 -21.80 -9.94 -9.22
C LEU A 11 -22.78 -9.23 -8.27
N CYS A 12 -23.64 -9.98 -7.55
CA CYS A 12 -24.51 -9.44 -6.51
C CYS A 12 -23.72 -8.84 -5.35
N PHE A 13 -22.61 -9.49 -4.95
CA PHE A 13 -21.71 -8.95 -3.92
C PHE A 13 -21.05 -7.66 -4.38
N PHE A 14 -20.57 -7.62 -5.63
CA PHE A 14 -19.97 -6.40 -6.24
C PHE A 14 -20.99 -5.28 -6.40
N LEU A 15 -22.19 -5.55 -6.89
CA LEU A 15 -23.27 -4.56 -7.04
C LEU A 15 -23.82 -4.12 -5.68
N HIS A 16 -23.84 -5.00 -4.67
CA HIS A 16 -24.25 -4.63 -3.31
C HIS A 16 -23.22 -3.74 -2.60
N VAL A 17 -21.94 -3.91 -2.92
CA VAL A 17 -20.86 -3.02 -2.46
C VAL A 17 -20.96 -1.62 -3.10
N GLU A 18 -21.41 -1.52 -4.35
CA GLU A 18 -21.55 -0.23 -5.02
C GLU A 18 -22.85 0.53 -4.70
N THR A 19 -23.96 -0.17 -4.50
CA THR A 19 -25.29 0.46 -4.41
C THR A 19 -25.82 0.69 -2.99
N SER A 20 -25.35 -0.09 -2.03
CA SER A 20 -25.79 0.05 -0.64
C SER A 20 -24.65 0.58 0.17
N GLY A 21 -24.65 1.85 0.57
CA GLY A 21 -23.76 2.50 1.50
C GLY A 21 -22.80 1.57 2.28
N ALA A 22 -21.84 0.98 1.58
CA ALA A 22 -20.92 -0.05 2.08
C ALA A 22 -20.14 0.40 3.33
N PHE A 23 -20.14 1.70 3.60
CA PHE A 23 -19.50 2.28 4.78
C PHE A 23 -20.51 2.60 5.86
N ARG A 24 -20.21 2.22 7.08
CA ARG A 24 -21.02 2.57 8.25
C ARG A 24 -21.13 4.08 8.40
N LYS A 25 -22.26 4.56 8.97
CA LYS A 25 -22.44 5.98 9.27
C LYS A 25 -21.38 6.46 10.25
N PRO A 26 -20.86 7.70 10.11
CA PRO A 26 -19.92 8.27 11.07
C PRO A 26 -20.50 8.26 12.48
N LEU A 27 -19.63 8.07 13.47
CA LEU A 27 -20.00 8.19 14.88
C LEU A 27 -20.29 9.65 15.23
N SER A 28 -21.20 9.85 16.17
CA SER A 28 -21.36 11.17 16.79
C SER A 28 -20.13 11.50 17.63
N GLN A 29 -19.84 12.78 17.82
CA GLN A 29 -18.68 13.23 18.60
C GLN A 29 -18.64 12.64 20.02
N LYS A 30 -19.80 12.46 20.65
CA LYS A 30 -19.90 11.83 21.98
C LYS A 30 -19.56 10.33 21.96
N GLU A 31 -20.00 9.62 20.91
CA GLU A 31 -19.71 8.20 20.74
C GLU A 31 -18.25 7.98 20.38
N GLU A 32 -17.68 8.84 19.52
CA GLU A 32 -16.27 8.82 19.15
C GLU A 32 -15.38 8.95 20.39
N LEU A 33 -15.67 9.93 21.24
CA LEU A 33 -14.94 10.14 22.50
C LEU A 33 -15.05 8.92 23.44
N ARG A 34 -16.25 8.35 23.59
CA ARG A 34 -16.44 7.12 24.38
C ARG A 34 -15.63 5.96 23.86
N CYS A 35 -15.61 5.76 22.55
CA CYS A 35 -14.81 4.70 21.92
C CYS A 35 -13.30 4.91 22.17
N PHE A 36 -12.79 6.14 22.13
CA PHE A 36 -11.39 6.43 22.47
C PHE A 36 -11.07 6.13 23.93
N GLN A 37 -11.98 6.48 24.86
CA GLN A 37 -11.83 6.16 26.27
C GLN A 37 -11.82 4.65 26.53
N GLN A 38 -12.76 3.91 25.91
CA GLN A 38 -12.83 2.45 25.99
C GLN A 38 -11.58 1.78 25.40
N MET A 39 -11.11 2.27 24.26
CA MET A 39 -9.88 1.76 23.64
C MET A 39 -8.66 1.96 24.55
N ARG A 40 -8.52 3.11 25.21
CA ARG A 40 -7.46 3.33 26.23
C ARG A 40 -7.58 2.39 27.42
N ALA A 41 -8.78 1.95 27.77
CA ALA A 41 -9.02 0.93 28.79
C ALA A 41 -8.75 -0.51 28.32
N GLY A 42 -8.32 -0.69 27.05
CA GLY A 42 -7.96 -1.99 26.47
C GLY A 42 -9.07 -2.68 25.68
N ASP A 43 -10.18 -2.00 25.39
CA ASP A 43 -11.27 -2.57 24.59
C ASP A 43 -10.91 -2.58 23.08
N ALA A 44 -10.64 -3.78 22.57
CA ALA A 44 -10.35 -4.01 21.14
C ALA A 44 -11.58 -3.74 20.24
N LEU A 45 -12.80 -3.99 20.71
CA LEU A 45 -14.02 -3.75 19.94
C LEU A 45 -14.26 -2.26 19.72
N ALA A 46 -13.91 -1.43 20.71
CA ALA A 46 -13.97 0.02 20.55
C ALA A 46 -13.01 0.52 19.46
N ARG A 47 -11.80 -0.07 19.36
CA ARG A 47 -10.84 0.21 18.30
C ARG A 47 -11.38 -0.18 16.92
N GLU A 48 -11.92 -1.37 16.80
CA GLU A 48 -12.52 -1.85 15.55
C GLU A 48 -13.69 -0.96 15.12
N LYS A 49 -14.56 -0.58 16.06
CA LYS A 49 -15.68 0.33 15.81
C LYS A 49 -15.22 1.68 15.29
N LEU A 50 -14.17 2.27 15.84
CA LEU A 50 -13.58 3.52 15.35
C LEU A 50 -13.09 3.39 13.92
N ILE A 51 -12.41 2.30 13.57
CA ILE A 51 -11.92 2.07 12.22
C ILE A 51 -13.10 1.94 11.24
N LEU A 52 -14.05 1.04 11.51
CA LEU A 52 -15.16 0.73 10.61
C LEU A 52 -16.04 1.95 10.31
N HIS A 53 -16.30 2.78 11.31
CA HIS A 53 -17.14 3.98 11.14
C HIS A 53 -16.42 5.15 10.45
N ASN A 54 -15.08 5.08 10.31
CA ASN A 54 -14.27 6.09 9.64
C ASN A 54 -13.74 5.65 8.25
N MET A 55 -14.07 4.46 7.76
CA MET A 55 -13.67 3.98 6.44
C MET A 55 -14.12 4.88 5.29
N ARG A 56 -15.26 5.56 5.46
CA ARG A 56 -15.75 6.55 4.48
C ARG A 56 -14.77 7.70 4.28
N LEU A 57 -14.06 8.11 5.35
CA LEU A 57 -13.01 9.13 5.26
C LEU A 57 -11.84 8.67 4.39
N VAL A 58 -11.41 7.40 4.55
CA VAL A 58 -10.37 6.79 3.71
C VAL A 58 -10.78 6.85 2.24
N ALA A 59 -11.97 6.36 1.90
CA ALA A 59 -12.49 6.37 0.52
C ALA A 59 -12.57 7.78 -0.06
N HIS A 60 -12.92 8.79 0.74
CA HIS A 60 -12.97 10.17 0.31
C HIS A 60 -11.58 10.74 -0.03
N ILE A 61 -10.58 10.41 0.78
CA ILE A 61 -9.21 10.90 0.58
C ILE A 61 -8.58 10.24 -0.64
N ILE A 62 -8.77 8.93 -0.82
CA ILE A 62 -8.23 8.18 -1.95
C ILE A 62 -8.67 8.77 -3.29
N LYS A 63 -9.89 9.27 -3.40
CA LYS A 63 -10.39 9.89 -4.64
C LYS A 63 -9.52 11.02 -5.18
N LYS A 64 -8.73 11.68 -4.33
CA LYS A 64 -7.78 12.72 -4.76
C LYS A 64 -6.52 12.15 -5.42
N TYR A 65 -6.15 10.92 -5.10
CA TYR A 65 -4.90 10.28 -5.52
C TYR A 65 -5.11 9.19 -6.57
N TYR A 66 -6.37 8.93 -6.86
CA TYR A 66 -6.75 7.88 -7.79
C TYR A 66 -6.53 8.31 -9.25
N THR A 67 -5.65 7.60 -9.93
CA THR A 67 -5.37 7.80 -11.35
C THR A 67 -5.77 6.60 -12.23
N ASN A 68 -5.68 5.37 -11.71
CA ASN A 68 -5.98 4.13 -12.43
C ASN A 68 -6.73 3.13 -11.56
N GLN A 69 -7.65 2.34 -12.16
CA GLN A 69 -8.47 1.37 -11.43
C GLN A 69 -7.64 0.29 -10.69
N THR A 70 -6.53 -0.14 -11.25
CA THR A 70 -5.64 -1.16 -10.67
C THR A 70 -4.97 -0.74 -9.36
N GLU A 71 -4.84 0.56 -9.09
CA GLU A 71 -4.19 1.09 -7.89
C GLU A 71 -5.21 1.43 -6.78
N GLN A 72 -6.51 1.33 -7.05
CA GLN A 72 -7.54 1.75 -6.09
C GLN A 72 -7.57 0.84 -4.85
N GLU A 73 -7.43 -0.46 -5.03
CA GLU A 73 -7.44 -1.43 -3.93
C GLU A 73 -6.19 -1.29 -3.05
N ASP A 74 -5.05 -1.05 -3.67
CA ASP A 74 -3.80 -0.79 -2.96
C ASP A 74 -3.91 0.50 -2.15
N LEU A 75 -4.40 1.59 -2.76
CA LEU A 75 -4.61 2.85 -2.07
C LEU A 75 -5.61 2.72 -0.91
N LEU A 76 -6.67 1.90 -1.07
CA LEU A 76 -7.62 1.63 -0.01
C LEU A 76 -6.96 0.88 1.15
N SER A 77 -6.15 -0.11 0.85
CA SER A 77 -5.41 -0.88 1.84
C SER A 77 -4.42 0.00 2.61
N ILE A 78 -3.62 0.80 1.88
CA ILE A 78 -2.65 1.73 2.47
C ILE A 78 -3.35 2.83 3.28
N GLY A 79 -4.44 3.41 2.75
CA GLY A 79 -5.23 4.40 3.47
C GLY A 79 -5.84 3.85 4.75
N THR A 80 -6.25 2.56 4.75
CA THR A 80 -6.74 1.87 5.94
C THR A 80 -5.64 1.71 6.99
N VAL A 81 -4.40 1.39 6.58
CA VAL A 81 -3.24 1.36 7.48
C VAL A 81 -3.01 2.75 8.10
N GLY A 82 -3.10 3.82 7.31
CA GLY A 82 -3.01 5.20 7.79
C GLY A 82 -4.09 5.52 8.84
N LEU A 83 -5.33 5.09 8.60
CA LEU A 83 -6.42 5.23 9.56
C LEU A 83 -6.16 4.44 10.86
N MET A 84 -5.69 3.19 10.77
CA MET A 84 -5.35 2.37 11.95
C MET A 84 -4.26 3.00 12.79
N LYS A 85 -3.23 3.59 12.16
CA LYS A 85 -2.19 4.36 12.85
C LYS A 85 -2.78 5.58 13.53
N ALA A 86 -3.65 6.33 12.83
CA ALA A 86 -4.32 7.49 13.40
C ALA A 86 -5.15 7.14 14.64
N VAL A 87 -5.94 6.06 14.59
CA VAL A 87 -6.73 5.60 15.74
C VAL A 87 -5.84 5.27 16.93
N SER A 88 -4.70 4.63 16.71
CA SER A 88 -3.79 4.21 17.78
C SER A 88 -2.99 5.36 18.40
N THR A 89 -2.74 6.44 17.65
CA THR A 89 -1.86 7.55 18.10
C THR A 89 -2.62 8.83 18.43
N PHE A 90 -3.92 8.87 18.17
CA PHE A 90 -4.73 10.06 18.43
C PHE A 90 -4.89 10.35 19.93
N ASP A 91 -4.67 11.60 20.27
CA ASP A 91 -4.87 12.13 21.61
C ASP A 91 -6.11 13.03 21.65
N TYR A 92 -7.19 12.51 22.22
CA TYR A 92 -8.47 13.22 22.29
C TYR A 92 -8.47 14.38 23.31
N GLU A 93 -7.45 14.46 24.19
CA GLU A 93 -7.33 15.53 25.20
C GLU A 93 -6.83 16.84 24.59
N LYS A 94 -6.18 16.78 23.41
CA LYS A 94 -5.64 17.97 22.72
C LYS A 94 -6.68 18.83 22.01
N GLY A 95 -7.97 18.50 22.08
CA GLY A 95 -9.06 19.30 21.53
C GLY A 95 -9.14 19.33 19.98
N ALA A 96 -8.27 18.62 19.28
CA ALA A 96 -8.34 18.49 17.82
C ALA A 96 -9.44 17.51 17.40
N ARG A 97 -10.05 17.72 16.24
CA ARG A 97 -10.99 16.75 15.67
C ARG A 97 -10.25 15.53 15.11
N PHE A 98 -10.73 14.33 15.46
CA PHE A 98 -10.14 13.09 14.97
C PHE A 98 -10.07 13.03 13.44
N ALA A 99 -11.14 13.41 12.73
CA ALA A 99 -11.16 13.41 11.26
C ALA A 99 -10.03 14.24 10.65
N THR A 100 -9.68 15.40 11.23
CA THR A 100 -8.58 16.24 10.74
C THR A 100 -7.22 15.56 10.94
N TYR A 101 -7.00 14.94 12.08
CA TYR A 101 -5.78 14.19 12.38
C TYR A 101 -5.65 12.96 11.49
N ALA A 102 -6.73 12.16 11.41
CA ALA A 102 -6.78 10.95 10.59
C ALA A 102 -6.56 11.25 9.11
N SER A 103 -7.14 12.34 8.57
CA SER A 103 -6.90 12.74 7.18
C SER A 103 -5.42 12.91 6.87
N ARG A 104 -4.69 13.58 7.75
CA ARG A 104 -3.23 13.78 7.56
C ARG A 104 -2.45 12.47 7.66
N CYS A 105 -2.80 11.58 8.58
CA CYS A 105 -2.17 10.28 8.70
C CYS A 105 -2.41 9.43 7.43
N ILE A 106 -3.64 9.42 6.91
CA ILE A 106 -4.01 8.69 5.70
C ILE A 106 -3.26 9.27 4.49
N GLU A 107 -3.28 10.59 4.31
CA GLU A 107 -2.56 11.26 3.21
C GLU A 107 -1.07 10.96 3.25
N ASN A 108 -0.44 10.99 4.41
CA ASN A 108 0.98 10.69 4.56
C ASN A 108 1.33 9.25 4.14
N GLU A 109 0.52 8.26 4.56
CA GLU A 109 0.74 6.86 4.15
C GLU A 109 0.60 6.69 2.64
N ILE A 110 -0.43 7.29 2.03
CA ILE A 110 -0.64 7.25 0.59
C ILE A 110 0.55 7.90 -0.15
N LEU A 111 0.99 9.07 0.27
CA LEU A 111 2.13 9.77 -0.35
C LEU A 111 3.43 8.98 -0.22
N MET A 112 3.67 8.33 0.93
CA MET A 112 4.82 7.45 1.12
C MET A 112 4.78 6.25 0.16
N TYR A 113 3.61 5.62 0.01
CA TYR A 113 3.41 4.52 -0.91
C TYR A 113 3.66 4.95 -2.37
N LEU A 114 3.09 6.07 -2.81
CA LEU A 114 3.24 6.58 -4.17
C LEU A 114 4.70 6.91 -4.48
N ARG A 115 5.46 7.51 -3.56
CA ARG A 115 6.90 7.75 -3.72
C ARG A 115 7.67 6.45 -3.90
N LYS A 116 7.40 5.46 -3.06
CA LYS A 116 8.04 4.15 -3.14
C LYS A 116 7.67 3.42 -4.45
N SER A 117 6.42 3.50 -4.87
CA SER A 117 5.95 2.92 -6.13
C SER A 117 6.55 3.61 -7.35
N SER A 118 6.72 4.95 -7.31
CA SER A 118 7.37 5.71 -8.39
C SER A 118 8.83 5.29 -8.56
N ASN A 119 9.57 5.09 -7.49
CA ASN A 119 10.96 4.63 -7.57
C ASN A 119 11.04 3.22 -8.19
N ARG A 120 10.11 2.31 -7.82
CA ARG A 120 10.07 0.96 -8.42
C ARG A 120 9.73 0.94 -9.91
N ARG A 121 8.98 1.93 -10.41
CA ARG A 121 8.67 2.04 -11.86
C ARG A 121 9.89 2.43 -12.69
N GLN A 122 10.96 2.91 -12.06
CA GLN A 122 12.24 3.22 -12.69
C GLN A 122 13.20 2.02 -12.71
N ASP A 123 12.86 0.95 -12.01
CA ASP A 123 13.63 -0.28 -12.01
C ASP A 123 13.43 -0.98 -13.35
N ALA A 124 14.50 -1.11 -14.15
CA ALA A 124 14.50 -1.91 -15.36
C ALA A 124 14.66 -3.39 -15.00
N SER A 125 13.98 -4.28 -15.73
CA SER A 125 14.18 -5.72 -15.55
C SER A 125 15.58 -6.10 -16.04
N ILE A 126 16.28 -6.92 -15.29
CA ILE A 126 17.59 -7.43 -15.70
C ILE A 126 17.48 -8.37 -16.92
N ASP A 127 16.29 -8.96 -17.10
CA ASP A 127 15.94 -9.81 -18.25
C ASP A 127 15.32 -9.01 -19.42
N GLU A 128 15.38 -7.66 -19.36
CA GLU A 128 14.85 -6.83 -20.44
C GLU A 128 15.75 -6.91 -21.66
N PRO A 129 15.21 -7.27 -22.85
CA PRO A 129 15.98 -7.31 -24.07
C PRO A 129 16.39 -5.91 -24.50
N LEU A 130 17.70 -5.64 -24.56
CA LEU A 130 18.25 -4.37 -25.02
C LEU A 130 18.22 -4.26 -26.54
N ASN A 131 18.44 -5.37 -27.22
CA ASN A 131 18.45 -5.44 -28.68
C ASN A 131 18.17 -6.88 -29.17
N THR A 132 17.59 -7.00 -30.37
CA THR A 132 17.39 -8.28 -31.03
C THR A 132 18.21 -8.27 -32.32
N ASP A 133 19.09 -9.23 -32.49
CA ASP A 133 19.90 -9.39 -33.70
C ASP A 133 19.03 -9.83 -34.89
N SER A 134 19.54 -9.65 -36.13
CA SER A 134 18.89 -10.12 -37.37
C SER A 134 18.62 -11.62 -37.40
N ASP A 135 19.34 -12.40 -36.61
CA ASP A 135 19.19 -13.86 -36.47
C ASP A 135 18.20 -14.25 -35.33
N GLY A 136 17.58 -13.27 -34.67
CA GLY A 136 16.57 -13.48 -33.60
C GLY A 136 17.14 -13.72 -32.22
N ASN A 137 18.45 -13.53 -32.01
CA ASN A 137 19.06 -13.62 -30.69
C ASN A 137 18.80 -12.32 -29.91
N GLU A 138 18.35 -12.45 -28.68
CA GLU A 138 18.10 -11.32 -27.76
C GLU A 138 19.32 -11.08 -26.89
N LEU A 139 19.80 -9.83 -26.88
CA LEU A 139 20.82 -9.35 -25.95
C LEU A 139 20.11 -8.80 -24.74
N LEU A 140 20.27 -9.45 -23.59
CA LEU A 140 19.64 -9.05 -22.32
C LEU A 140 20.49 -8.02 -21.58
N LEU A 141 19.84 -7.23 -20.71
CA LEU A 141 20.53 -6.27 -19.85
C LEU A 141 21.58 -6.96 -18.96
N MET A 142 21.30 -8.19 -18.48
CA MET A 142 22.22 -9.00 -17.68
C MET A 142 23.52 -9.33 -18.39
N ASP A 143 23.52 -9.48 -19.73
CA ASP A 143 24.70 -9.85 -20.52
C ASP A 143 25.70 -8.67 -20.65
N VAL A 144 25.21 -7.44 -20.48
CA VAL A 144 26.00 -6.21 -20.58
C VAL A 144 26.49 -5.72 -19.22
N LEU A 145 25.78 -6.08 -18.15
CA LEU A 145 26.16 -5.68 -16.79
C LEU A 145 27.35 -6.52 -16.31
N THR A 146 28.50 -5.86 -16.20
CA THR A 146 29.68 -6.45 -15.59
C THR A 146 29.74 -6.11 -14.09
N SER A 147 30.13 -7.08 -13.27
CA SER A 147 30.40 -6.83 -11.86
C SER A 147 31.77 -6.15 -11.72
N ASP A 148 31.83 -5.03 -10.99
CA ASP A 148 33.09 -4.38 -10.61
C ASP A 148 33.92 -5.19 -9.59
N GLN A 149 33.38 -6.32 -9.14
CA GLN A 149 34.14 -7.23 -8.28
C GLN A 149 35.24 -7.90 -9.11
N ALA A 150 36.50 -7.63 -8.73
CA ALA A 150 37.65 -8.33 -9.27
C ALA A 150 37.37 -9.84 -9.25
N GLN A 151 37.51 -10.48 -10.41
CA GLN A 151 37.29 -11.92 -10.50
C GLN A 151 38.20 -12.60 -9.49
N VAL A 152 37.68 -13.61 -8.78
CA VAL A 152 38.42 -14.32 -7.73
C VAL A 152 39.79 -14.81 -8.25
N GLY A 153 39.89 -15.08 -9.56
CA GLY A 153 41.15 -15.39 -10.24
C GLY A 153 42.19 -14.28 -10.16
N GLU A 154 41.79 -13.02 -10.41
CA GLU A 154 42.71 -11.87 -10.37
C GLU A 154 43.18 -11.57 -8.92
N GLU A 155 42.35 -11.82 -7.91
CA GLU A 155 42.76 -11.72 -6.52
C GLU A 155 43.75 -12.79 -6.12
N LEU A 156 43.58 -14.03 -6.59
CA LEU A 156 44.51 -15.12 -6.36
C LEU A 156 45.87 -14.89 -7.06
N GLU A 157 45.86 -14.41 -8.30
CA GLU A 157 47.09 -14.04 -9.02
C GLU A 157 47.82 -12.90 -8.34
N ARG A 158 47.12 -11.86 -7.91
CA ARG A 158 47.69 -10.73 -7.20
C ARG A 158 48.26 -11.10 -5.83
N ASN A 159 47.64 -12.08 -5.16
CA ASN A 159 48.14 -12.61 -3.90
C ASN A 159 49.33 -13.54 -4.09
N ALA A 160 49.36 -14.32 -5.16
CA ALA A 160 50.53 -15.15 -5.53
C ALA A 160 51.74 -14.30 -5.88
N GLU A 161 51.58 -13.22 -6.65
CA GLU A 161 52.67 -12.27 -6.96
C GLU A 161 53.21 -11.53 -5.73
N ARG A 162 52.35 -11.25 -4.72
CA ARG A 162 52.81 -10.62 -3.46
C ARG A 162 53.56 -11.57 -2.52
N SER A 163 53.42 -12.86 -2.72
CA SER A 163 54.04 -13.89 -1.86
C SER A 163 55.34 -14.48 -2.48
N ALA A 164 55.71 -14.08 -3.67
CA ALA A 164 56.95 -14.40 -4.36
C ALA A 164 58.03 -13.32 -4.17
#